data_4576df9f4cce9eb08409afd7773bafd1
#
_entry.id   4576df9f4cce9eb08409afd7773bafd1
#
_cell.length_a   1.000
_cell.length_b   1.000
_cell.length_c   1.000
_cell.angle_alpha   90.00
_cell.angle_beta   90.00
_cell.angle_gamma   90.00
#
_symmetry.space_group_name_H-M   'P 1'
#
loop_
_entity.id
_entity.type
_entity.pdbx_description
1 polymer ?
#
loop_
_entity_poly.entity_id
_entity_poly.type
_entity_poly.pdbx_seq_one_letter_code
_entity_poly.pdbx_strand_id
1 'polypeptide(L)'
;MVNRMGMNGEVSPDQARRIMDMLTDGGAMDNVNTPLALRLIPLAEELGDTKLVERLLTHAESSASDDVETGWVQFESLRWHNASIDEFVELAATTEKLTAGKPLSAAVLHHVGLLYLSAEKFDECRVFTTRSMRIREQINDQSGLVYSLAVLEACDKRQNLHDSALMHGTRRLEILQNLNDQEGLMESLADVAHTQATLGTFDAAIDLYTQSLELANQLEDVSGQFVARWGLADIGEIQGDYQTAMLHLSDCLHAFIAFGLPAPQPIRERLEALTKLETPSEEE
;
A
#
# COMPACT_ATOMS: atom_id res chain seq x y z
N MET A 1 -1.86 -1.41 9.47
CA MET A 1 -2.95 -2.44 9.44
C MET A 1 -4.26 -1.77 9.09
N VAL A 2 -4.76 -2.00 7.90
CA VAL A 2 -5.86 -1.24 7.30
C VAL A 2 -7.18 -1.57 7.99
N ASN A 3 -7.89 -0.54 8.44
CA ASN A 3 -9.29 -0.66 8.89
C ASN A 3 -10.18 -0.90 7.64
N ARG A 4 -10.14 -2.14 7.11
CA ARG A 4 -10.75 -2.51 5.81
C ARG A 4 -12.28 -2.43 5.80
N MET A 5 -12.95 -2.26 6.95
CA MET A 5 -14.38 -2.50 7.00
C MET A 5 -15.26 -1.36 7.51
N GLY A 6 -14.77 -0.20 7.92
CA GLY A 6 -15.67 0.90 8.36
C GLY A 6 -16.74 0.49 9.40
N MET A 7 -16.56 -0.66 10.05
CA MET A 7 -17.50 -1.21 11.04
C MET A 7 -17.06 -0.76 12.43
N ASN A 8 -17.81 0.13 13.04
CA ASN A 8 -17.63 0.60 14.40
C ASN A 8 -17.82 -0.54 15.42
N GLY A 9 -16.73 -1.04 15.93
CA GLY A 9 -16.69 -2.06 16.98
C GLY A 9 -15.23 -2.42 17.24
N GLU A 10 -14.54 -1.59 18.03
CA GLU A 10 -13.11 -1.75 18.26
C GLU A 10 -12.85 -2.99 19.14
N VAL A 11 -12.35 -4.06 18.50
CA VAL A 11 -11.59 -5.09 19.20
C VAL A 11 -10.16 -4.56 19.28
N SER A 12 -9.63 -4.37 20.49
CA SER A 12 -8.24 -3.94 20.65
C SER A 12 -7.28 -5.02 20.09
N PRO A 13 -6.06 -4.68 19.66
CA PRO A 13 -5.10 -5.66 19.19
C PRO A 13 -4.86 -6.81 20.18
N ASP A 14 -4.84 -6.51 21.49
CA ASP A 14 -4.69 -7.52 22.53
C ASP A 14 -5.90 -8.45 22.66
N GLN A 15 -7.11 -7.90 22.47
CA GLN A 15 -8.34 -8.73 22.44
C GLN A 15 -8.37 -9.61 21.19
N ALA A 16 -8.00 -9.07 20.01
CA ALA A 16 -7.91 -9.84 18.79
C ALA A 16 -6.91 -11.01 18.96
N ARG A 17 -5.73 -10.75 19.51
CA ARG A 17 -4.72 -11.78 19.78
C ARG A 17 -5.24 -12.86 20.72
N ARG A 18 -5.87 -12.52 21.83
CA ARG A 18 -6.47 -13.50 22.78
C ARG A 18 -7.56 -14.34 22.12
N ILE A 19 -8.41 -13.74 21.30
CA ILE A 19 -9.45 -14.47 20.56
C ILE A 19 -8.77 -15.43 19.57
N MET A 20 -7.75 -14.98 18.86
CA MET A 20 -6.98 -15.80 17.93
C MET A 20 -6.36 -17.02 18.64
N ASP A 21 -5.69 -16.82 19.78
CA ASP A 21 -5.09 -17.91 20.57
C ASP A 21 -6.14 -18.97 20.96
N MET A 22 -7.30 -18.53 21.47
CA MET A 22 -8.39 -19.45 21.82
C MET A 22 -8.94 -20.21 20.60
N LEU A 23 -9.04 -19.55 19.44
CA LEU A 23 -9.56 -20.16 18.22
C LEU A 23 -8.55 -21.12 17.57
N THR A 24 -7.26 -20.81 17.62
CA THR A 24 -6.17 -21.67 17.14
C THR A 24 -6.13 -22.97 17.94
N ASP A 25 -6.34 -22.91 19.25
CA ASP A 25 -6.44 -24.09 20.14
C ASP A 25 -7.73 -24.92 19.99
N GLY A 26 -8.55 -24.61 18.97
CA GLY A 26 -9.78 -25.34 18.68
C GLY A 26 -11.01 -24.88 19.47
N GLY A 27 -10.96 -23.67 20.05
CA GLY A 27 -12.09 -23.04 20.74
C GLY A 27 -13.33 -22.92 19.85
N ALA A 28 -14.51 -22.96 20.50
CA ALA A 28 -15.79 -22.81 19.82
C ALA A 28 -15.99 -21.39 19.27
N MET A 29 -16.59 -21.26 18.09
CA MET A 29 -16.90 -19.99 17.44
C MET A 29 -18.27 -19.41 17.82
N ASP A 30 -18.97 -19.99 18.78
CA ASP A 30 -20.36 -19.64 19.15
C ASP A 30 -20.56 -18.14 19.50
N ASN A 31 -19.51 -17.47 19.94
CA ASN A 31 -19.53 -16.04 20.27
C ASN A 31 -18.85 -15.14 19.21
N VAL A 32 -18.49 -15.70 18.06
CA VAL A 32 -17.87 -14.96 16.95
C VAL A 32 -18.96 -14.65 15.93
N ASN A 33 -19.38 -13.38 15.82
CA ASN A 33 -20.31 -12.97 14.76
C ASN A 33 -19.59 -12.81 13.43
N THR A 34 -20.33 -12.71 12.32
CA THR A 34 -19.80 -12.57 10.96
C THR A 34 -18.81 -11.40 10.85
N PRO A 35 -19.10 -10.17 11.32
CA PRO A 35 -18.14 -9.05 11.25
C PRO A 35 -16.82 -9.34 11.99
N LEU A 36 -16.86 -10.00 13.14
CA LEU A 36 -15.66 -10.37 13.88
C LEU A 36 -14.88 -11.45 13.16
N ALA A 37 -15.54 -12.49 12.66
CA ALA A 37 -14.90 -13.54 11.87
C ALA A 37 -14.12 -12.96 10.68
N LEU A 38 -14.75 -12.08 9.91
CA LEU A 38 -14.15 -11.41 8.76
C LEU A 38 -12.93 -10.52 9.13
N ARG A 39 -12.93 -9.91 10.32
CA ARG A 39 -11.78 -9.13 10.81
C ARG A 39 -10.61 -9.99 11.26
N LEU A 40 -10.87 -11.21 11.69
CA LEU A 40 -9.83 -12.14 12.13
C LEU A 40 -9.13 -12.85 10.97
N ILE A 41 -9.74 -12.92 9.79
CA ILE A 41 -9.16 -13.56 8.60
C ILE A 41 -7.77 -13.00 8.26
N PRO A 42 -7.56 -11.67 8.10
CA PRO A 42 -6.23 -11.15 7.79
C PRO A 42 -5.17 -11.48 8.84
N LEU A 43 -5.55 -11.53 10.12
CA LEU A 43 -4.64 -11.92 11.20
C LEU A 43 -4.26 -13.40 11.12
N ALA A 44 -5.22 -14.27 10.78
CA ALA A 44 -4.96 -15.69 10.57
C ALA A 44 -4.06 -15.92 9.34
N GLU A 45 -4.24 -15.13 8.27
CA GLU A 45 -3.38 -15.12 7.09
C GLU A 45 -1.94 -14.73 7.46
N GLU A 46 -1.75 -13.65 8.24
CA GLU A 46 -0.42 -13.20 8.70
C GLU A 46 0.29 -14.26 9.56
N LEU A 47 -0.45 -15.01 10.36
CA LEU A 47 0.09 -16.12 11.16
C LEU A 47 0.33 -17.39 10.34
N GLY A 48 -0.09 -17.44 9.08
CA GLY A 48 -0.02 -18.63 8.23
C GLY A 48 -0.96 -19.77 8.66
N ASP A 49 -1.95 -19.48 9.51
CA ASP A 49 -2.93 -20.51 9.96
C ASP A 49 -4.07 -20.67 8.95
N THR A 50 -3.77 -21.39 7.88
CA THR A 50 -4.72 -21.68 6.79
C THR A 50 -5.98 -22.39 7.27
N LYS A 51 -5.85 -23.26 8.29
CA LYS A 51 -6.99 -23.98 8.85
C LYS A 51 -7.95 -23.05 9.60
N LEU A 52 -7.38 -22.07 10.31
CA LEU A 52 -8.21 -21.09 11.01
C LEU A 52 -8.91 -20.17 10.00
N VAL A 53 -8.25 -19.76 8.91
CA VAL A 53 -8.90 -18.98 7.83
C VAL A 53 -10.12 -19.72 7.28
N GLU A 54 -9.98 -21.00 6.92
CA GLU A 54 -11.09 -21.82 6.41
C GLU A 54 -12.24 -21.96 7.44
N ARG A 55 -11.91 -22.14 8.71
CA ARG A 55 -12.90 -22.19 9.78
C ARG A 55 -13.65 -20.86 9.96
N LEU A 56 -12.93 -19.74 9.91
CA LEU A 56 -13.50 -18.39 10.00
C LEU A 56 -14.43 -18.09 8.81
N LEU A 57 -14.02 -18.44 7.59
CA LEU A 57 -14.83 -18.28 6.38
C LEU A 57 -16.11 -19.13 6.47
N THR A 58 -15.99 -20.42 6.79
CA THR A 58 -17.15 -21.33 6.93
C THR A 58 -18.13 -20.84 8.01
N HIS A 59 -17.57 -20.37 9.14
CA HIS A 59 -18.40 -19.81 10.22
C HIS A 59 -19.10 -18.52 9.79
N ALA A 60 -18.38 -17.58 9.17
CA ALA A 60 -18.94 -16.33 8.66
C ALA A 60 -20.04 -16.58 7.62
N GLU A 61 -19.87 -17.56 6.73
CA GLU A 61 -20.85 -17.96 5.74
C GLU A 61 -22.15 -18.49 6.38
N SER A 62 -22.02 -19.28 7.43
CA SER A 62 -23.19 -19.84 8.15
C SER A 62 -23.89 -18.84 9.07
N SER A 63 -23.20 -17.77 9.49
CA SER A 63 -23.70 -16.78 10.46
C SER A 63 -24.08 -15.43 9.83
N ALA A 64 -23.85 -15.23 8.53
CA ALA A 64 -24.21 -14.01 7.82
C ALA A 64 -25.72 -13.75 7.92
N SER A 65 -26.09 -12.54 8.34
CA SER A 65 -27.45 -12.19 8.71
C SER A 65 -28.19 -11.35 7.64
N ASP A 66 -27.45 -10.75 6.71
CA ASP A 66 -27.99 -9.94 5.64
C ASP A 66 -27.13 -10.00 4.35
N ASP A 67 -27.61 -9.37 3.28
CA ASP A 67 -26.97 -9.37 1.97
C ASP A 67 -25.58 -8.66 2.00
N VAL A 68 -25.36 -7.71 2.90
CA VAL A 68 -24.09 -6.99 3.03
C VAL A 68 -23.05 -7.91 3.70
N GLU A 69 -23.41 -8.57 4.77
CA GLU A 69 -22.53 -9.56 5.42
C GLU A 69 -22.23 -10.72 4.47
N THR A 70 -23.23 -11.24 3.77
CA THR A 70 -23.05 -12.27 2.74
C THR A 70 -22.07 -11.81 1.65
N GLY A 71 -22.20 -10.57 1.17
CA GLY A 71 -21.28 -10.02 0.19
C GLY A 71 -19.85 -9.85 0.70
N TRP A 72 -19.64 -9.47 1.98
CA TRP A 72 -18.32 -9.42 2.59
C TRP A 72 -17.70 -10.83 2.72
N VAL A 73 -18.49 -11.83 3.12
CA VAL A 73 -18.03 -13.22 3.19
C VAL A 73 -17.61 -13.71 1.80
N GLN A 74 -18.44 -13.45 0.79
CA GLN A 74 -18.11 -13.80 -0.60
C GLN A 74 -16.84 -13.12 -1.07
N PHE A 75 -16.65 -11.83 -0.76
CA PHE A 75 -15.44 -11.10 -1.11
C PHE A 75 -14.18 -11.71 -0.49
N GLU A 76 -14.19 -12.02 0.81
CA GLU A 76 -13.04 -12.63 1.48
C GLU A 76 -12.82 -14.08 1.01
N SER A 77 -13.87 -14.84 0.74
CA SER A 77 -13.77 -16.18 0.16
C SER A 77 -13.12 -16.16 -1.24
N LEU A 78 -13.54 -15.27 -2.14
CA LEU A 78 -12.93 -15.11 -3.45
C LEU A 78 -11.45 -14.71 -3.35
N ARG A 79 -11.12 -13.81 -2.41
CA ARG A 79 -9.72 -13.42 -2.14
C ARG A 79 -8.87 -14.60 -1.69
N TRP A 80 -9.35 -15.33 -0.72
CA TRP A 80 -8.65 -16.48 -0.13
C TRP A 80 -8.37 -17.57 -1.18
N HIS A 81 -9.34 -17.87 -2.03
CA HIS A 81 -9.23 -18.89 -3.07
C HIS A 81 -8.60 -18.42 -4.37
N ASN A 82 -8.06 -17.19 -4.41
CA ASN A 82 -7.46 -16.59 -5.60
C ASN A 82 -8.36 -16.68 -6.85
N ALA A 83 -9.63 -16.30 -6.67
CA ALA A 83 -10.64 -16.33 -7.72
C ALA A 83 -10.26 -15.44 -8.92
N SER A 84 -10.87 -15.69 -10.06
CA SER A 84 -10.64 -14.93 -11.29
C SER A 84 -11.15 -13.48 -11.19
N ILE A 85 -10.61 -12.60 -12.04
CA ILE A 85 -11.09 -11.21 -12.12
C ILE A 85 -12.57 -11.16 -12.44
N ASP A 86 -13.07 -12.05 -13.30
CA ASP A 86 -14.48 -12.07 -13.71
C ASP A 86 -15.42 -12.34 -12.53
N GLU A 87 -15.05 -13.23 -11.62
CA GLU A 87 -15.85 -13.49 -10.39
C GLU A 87 -15.93 -12.25 -9.51
N PHE A 88 -14.84 -11.50 -9.35
CA PHE A 88 -14.85 -10.23 -8.62
C PHE A 88 -15.66 -9.14 -9.35
N VAL A 89 -15.65 -9.11 -10.69
CA VAL A 89 -16.48 -8.19 -11.48
C VAL A 89 -17.97 -8.50 -11.31
N GLU A 90 -18.36 -9.77 -11.27
CA GLU A 90 -19.72 -10.20 -10.96
C GLU A 90 -20.14 -9.79 -9.54
N LEU A 91 -19.26 -9.99 -8.56
CA LEU A 91 -19.50 -9.54 -7.18
C LEU A 91 -19.64 -8.01 -7.12
N ALA A 92 -18.80 -7.25 -7.83
CA ALA A 92 -18.93 -5.80 -7.91
C ALA A 92 -20.29 -5.36 -8.44
N ALA A 93 -20.76 -5.99 -9.53
CA ALA A 93 -22.07 -5.68 -10.11
C ALA A 93 -23.25 -6.03 -9.18
N THR A 94 -23.08 -7.00 -8.29
CA THR A 94 -24.08 -7.39 -7.29
C THR A 94 -24.08 -6.41 -6.12
N THR A 95 -22.90 -6.11 -5.56
CA THR A 95 -22.77 -5.25 -4.38
C THR A 95 -23.16 -3.80 -4.64
N GLU A 96 -22.97 -3.28 -5.85
CA GLU A 96 -23.42 -1.92 -6.23
C GLU A 96 -24.93 -1.72 -6.16
N LYS A 97 -25.72 -2.80 -6.19
CA LYS A 97 -27.17 -2.74 -6.05
C LYS A 97 -27.62 -2.66 -4.59
N LEU A 98 -26.73 -2.94 -3.65
CA LEU A 98 -27.03 -2.94 -2.21
C LEU A 98 -27.00 -1.50 -1.67
N THR A 99 -28.13 -0.98 -1.24
CA THR A 99 -28.25 0.41 -0.75
C THR A 99 -27.36 0.67 0.48
N ALA A 100 -27.28 -0.28 1.39
CA ALA A 100 -26.44 -0.23 2.60
C ALA A 100 -25.01 -0.72 2.35
N GLY A 101 -24.73 -1.27 1.17
CA GLY A 101 -23.46 -1.96 0.86
C GLY A 101 -22.39 -1.06 0.25
N LYS A 102 -22.46 0.26 0.36
CA LYS A 102 -21.50 1.17 -0.26
C LYS A 102 -20.04 0.91 0.15
N PRO A 103 -19.68 0.67 1.43
CA PRO A 103 -18.31 0.33 1.80
C PRO A 103 -17.83 -0.97 1.13
N LEU A 104 -18.67 -2.00 1.09
CA LEU A 104 -18.39 -3.26 0.41
C LEU A 104 -18.17 -3.04 -1.09
N SER A 105 -19.08 -2.32 -1.76
CA SER A 105 -18.94 -2.01 -3.19
C SER A 105 -17.64 -1.29 -3.48
N ALA A 106 -17.27 -0.31 -2.65
CA ALA A 106 -16.01 0.41 -2.79
C ALA A 106 -14.79 -0.52 -2.62
N ALA A 107 -14.83 -1.45 -1.65
CA ALA A 107 -13.76 -2.40 -1.42
C ALA A 107 -13.61 -3.39 -2.59
N VAL A 108 -14.71 -3.96 -3.07
CA VAL A 108 -14.71 -4.90 -4.20
C VAL A 108 -14.21 -4.21 -5.48
N LEU A 109 -14.73 -3.02 -5.80
CA LEU A 109 -14.31 -2.25 -6.98
C LEU A 109 -12.82 -1.87 -6.91
N HIS A 110 -12.32 -1.50 -5.73
CA HIS A 110 -10.90 -1.23 -5.52
C HIS A 110 -10.05 -2.49 -5.77
N HIS A 111 -10.48 -3.63 -5.25
CA HIS A 111 -9.77 -4.90 -5.46
C HIS A 111 -9.74 -5.30 -6.93
N VAL A 112 -10.85 -5.16 -7.66
CA VAL A 112 -10.90 -5.35 -9.12
C VAL A 112 -9.91 -4.41 -9.83
N GLY A 113 -9.83 -3.15 -9.40
CA GLY A 113 -8.84 -2.19 -9.91
C GLY A 113 -7.39 -2.66 -9.71
N LEU A 114 -7.06 -3.20 -8.53
CA LEU A 114 -5.74 -3.78 -8.23
C LEU A 114 -5.42 -5.00 -9.13
N LEU A 115 -6.39 -5.89 -9.32
CA LEU A 115 -6.22 -7.05 -10.18
C LEU A 115 -5.95 -6.64 -11.64
N TYR A 116 -6.67 -5.65 -12.15
CA TYR A 116 -6.44 -5.11 -13.49
C TYR A 116 -5.10 -4.36 -13.59
N LEU A 117 -4.68 -3.65 -12.54
CA LEU A 117 -3.34 -3.03 -12.49
C LEU A 117 -2.25 -4.08 -12.58
N SER A 118 -2.38 -5.19 -11.85
CA SER A 118 -1.45 -6.31 -11.88
C SER A 118 -1.42 -7.02 -13.22
N ALA A 119 -2.56 -7.07 -13.90
CA ALA A 119 -2.71 -7.63 -15.25
C ALA A 119 -2.32 -6.63 -16.37
N GLU A 120 -1.82 -5.44 -16.03
CA GLU A 120 -1.47 -4.35 -16.95
C GLU A 120 -2.63 -3.87 -17.85
N LYS A 121 -3.86 -4.10 -17.41
CA LYS A 121 -5.08 -3.62 -18.06
C LYS A 121 -5.48 -2.26 -17.48
N PHE A 122 -4.78 -1.24 -17.92
CA PHE A 122 -4.82 0.09 -17.30
C PHE A 122 -6.16 0.82 -17.47
N ASP A 123 -6.83 0.65 -18.59
CA ASP A 123 -8.13 1.28 -18.84
C ASP A 123 -9.18 0.71 -17.89
N GLU A 124 -9.25 -0.60 -17.74
CA GLU A 124 -10.15 -1.27 -16.79
C GLU A 124 -9.78 -0.92 -15.35
N CYS A 125 -8.49 -0.92 -15.00
CA CYS A 125 -8.01 -0.47 -13.69
C CYS A 125 -8.57 0.92 -13.36
N ARG A 126 -8.42 1.87 -14.25
CA ARG A 126 -8.90 3.25 -14.10
C ARG A 126 -10.43 3.31 -13.92
N VAL A 127 -11.17 2.55 -14.73
CA VAL A 127 -12.64 2.51 -14.65
C VAL A 127 -13.10 2.04 -13.27
N PHE A 128 -12.60 0.88 -12.80
CA PHE A 128 -13.04 0.30 -11.54
C PHE A 128 -12.56 1.10 -10.34
N THR A 129 -11.31 1.56 -10.34
CA THR A 129 -10.77 2.36 -9.24
C THR A 129 -11.48 3.73 -9.13
N THR A 130 -11.80 4.38 -10.26
CA THR A 130 -12.57 5.64 -10.24
C THR A 130 -13.98 5.43 -9.68
N ARG A 131 -14.63 4.30 -9.96
CA ARG A 131 -15.94 3.97 -9.36
C ARG A 131 -15.82 3.79 -7.86
N SER A 132 -14.80 3.06 -7.38
CA SER A 132 -14.49 2.92 -5.96
C SER A 132 -14.28 4.29 -5.30
N MET A 133 -13.42 5.13 -5.90
CA MET A 133 -13.12 6.48 -5.41
C MET A 133 -14.40 7.32 -5.25
N ARG A 134 -15.29 7.33 -6.24
CA ARG A 134 -16.55 8.08 -6.18
C ARG A 134 -17.48 7.62 -5.06
N ILE A 135 -17.56 6.32 -4.81
CA ILE A 135 -18.34 5.79 -3.69
C ILE A 135 -17.74 6.25 -2.36
N ARG A 136 -16.41 6.17 -2.22
CA ARG A 136 -15.70 6.62 -1.01
C ARG A 136 -15.89 8.11 -0.73
N GLU A 137 -15.89 8.94 -1.77
CA GLU A 137 -16.25 10.36 -1.65
C GLU A 137 -17.68 10.55 -1.14
N GLN A 138 -18.65 9.79 -1.67
CA GLN A 138 -20.06 9.88 -1.26
C GLN A 138 -20.28 9.49 0.21
N ILE A 139 -19.50 8.56 0.74
CA ILE A 139 -19.60 8.10 2.13
C ILE A 139 -18.58 8.75 3.06
N ASN A 140 -17.81 9.73 2.55
CA ASN A 140 -16.73 10.43 3.27
C ASN A 140 -15.67 9.49 3.86
N ASP A 141 -15.33 8.40 3.14
CA ASP A 141 -14.27 7.45 3.52
C ASP A 141 -12.92 7.99 3.08
N GLN A 142 -12.33 8.89 3.88
CA GLN A 142 -11.03 9.51 3.57
C GLN A 142 -9.89 8.48 3.58
N SER A 143 -9.88 7.56 4.53
CA SER A 143 -8.88 6.48 4.57
C SER A 143 -8.95 5.59 3.33
N GLY A 144 -10.16 5.25 2.89
CA GLY A 144 -10.35 4.49 1.65
C GLY A 144 -9.91 5.28 0.41
N LEU A 145 -10.15 6.59 0.37
CA LEU A 145 -9.73 7.44 -0.75
C LEU A 145 -8.22 7.39 -0.99
N VAL A 146 -7.40 7.36 0.08
CA VAL A 146 -5.94 7.21 -0.01
C VAL A 146 -5.56 6.00 -0.88
N TYR A 147 -6.19 4.85 -0.65
CA TYR A 147 -5.91 3.62 -1.43
C TYR A 147 -6.35 3.73 -2.88
N SER A 148 -7.53 4.32 -3.15
CA SER A 148 -7.98 4.51 -4.53
C SER A 148 -7.05 5.44 -5.31
N LEU A 149 -6.59 6.53 -4.67
CA LEU A 149 -5.65 7.47 -5.27
C LEU A 149 -4.29 6.82 -5.53
N ALA A 150 -3.79 6.00 -4.62
CA ALA A 150 -2.54 5.25 -4.81
C ALA A 150 -2.60 4.32 -6.04
N VAL A 151 -3.72 3.62 -6.25
CA VAL A 151 -3.90 2.75 -7.43
C VAL A 151 -3.97 3.56 -8.72
N LEU A 152 -4.67 4.71 -8.73
CA LEU A 152 -4.75 5.60 -9.90
C LEU A 152 -3.36 6.20 -10.20
N GLU A 153 -2.64 6.64 -9.18
CA GLU A 153 -1.27 7.16 -9.31
C GLU A 153 -0.33 6.10 -9.91
N ALA A 154 -0.37 4.85 -9.41
CA ALA A 154 0.43 3.75 -9.93
C ALA A 154 0.05 3.38 -11.37
N CYS A 155 -1.24 3.38 -11.70
CA CYS A 155 -1.75 3.17 -13.04
C CYS A 155 -1.24 4.24 -14.02
N ASP A 156 -1.25 5.51 -13.60
CA ASP A 156 -0.79 6.63 -14.41
C ASP A 156 0.73 6.62 -14.61
N LYS A 157 1.51 6.31 -13.56
CA LYS A 157 2.97 6.14 -13.64
C LYS A 157 3.35 5.08 -14.67
N ARG A 158 2.68 3.91 -14.66
CA ARG A 158 2.94 2.83 -15.62
C ARG A 158 2.59 3.18 -17.06
N GLN A 159 1.69 4.14 -17.27
CA GLN A 159 1.32 4.66 -18.59
C GLN A 159 2.13 5.91 -18.99
N ASN A 160 3.12 6.33 -18.19
CA ASN A 160 3.87 7.57 -18.34
C ASN A 160 3.00 8.85 -18.36
N LEU A 161 1.84 8.80 -17.69
CA LEU A 161 0.93 9.94 -17.51
C LEU A 161 1.31 10.71 -16.25
N HIS A 162 2.53 11.27 -16.23
CA HIS A 162 3.14 11.82 -15.02
C HIS A 162 2.38 13.00 -14.41
N ASP A 163 1.77 13.87 -15.23
CA ASP A 163 0.93 14.98 -14.72
C ASP A 163 -0.30 14.45 -13.96
N SER A 164 -0.94 13.41 -14.48
CA SER A 164 -2.09 12.76 -13.82
C SER A 164 -1.67 12.04 -12.54
N ALA A 165 -0.54 11.34 -12.57
CA ALA A 165 0.05 10.70 -11.40
C ALA A 165 0.35 11.72 -10.30
N LEU A 166 0.94 12.86 -10.65
CA LEU A 166 1.22 13.96 -9.74
C LEU A 166 -0.06 14.52 -9.10
N MET A 167 -1.13 14.69 -9.89
CA MET A 167 -2.42 15.15 -9.38
C MET A 167 -3.00 14.18 -8.33
N HIS A 168 -2.98 12.88 -8.61
CA HIS A 168 -3.46 11.86 -7.67
C HIS A 168 -2.59 11.78 -6.41
N GLY A 169 -1.26 11.79 -6.57
CA GLY A 169 -0.31 11.77 -5.45
C GLY A 169 -0.44 13.00 -4.54
N THR A 170 -0.53 14.20 -5.11
CA THR A 170 -0.72 15.43 -4.33
C THR A 170 -2.01 15.39 -3.52
N ARG A 171 -3.12 14.96 -4.12
CA ARG A 171 -4.38 14.80 -3.40
C ARG A 171 -4.27 13.75 -2.28
N ARG A 172 -3.53 12.67 -2.51
CA ARG A 172 -3.25 11.63 -1.49
C ARG A 172 -2.48 12.21 -0.31
N LEU A 173 -1.45 13.04 -0.56
CA LEU A 173 -0.69 13.74 0.47
C LEU A 173 -1.59 14.62 1.36
N GLU A 174 -2.46 15.45 0.76
CA GLU A 174 -3.38 16.32 1.50
C GLU A 174 -4.28 15.53 2.45
N ILE A 175 -4.80 14.38 1.99
CA ILE A 175 -5.66 13.53 2.82
C ILE A 175 -4.86 12.90 3.97
N LEU A 176 -3.66 12.37 3.70
CA LEU A 176 -2.80 11.74 4.70
C LEU A 176 -2.36 12.72 5.79
N GLN A 177 -2.05 13.97 5.42
CA GLN A 177 -1.77 15.05 6.36
C GLN A 177 -2.96 15.31 7.30
N ASN A 178 -4.18 15.38 6.74
CA ASN A 178 -5.39 15.60 7.53
C ASN A 178 -5.74 14.41 8.44
N LEU A 179 -5.38 13.20 8.05
CA LEU A 179 -5.56 11.99 8.86
C LEU A 179 -4.47 11.82 9.93
N ASN A 180 -3.39 12.61 9.89
CA ASN A 180 -2.18 12.42 10.69
C ASN A 180 -1.56 11.02 10.53
N ASP A 181 -1.69 10.43 9.36
CA ASP A 181 -1.09 9.13 9.00
C ASP A 181 0.36 9.35 8.55
N GLN A 182 1.29 9.24 9.52
CA GLN A 182 2.71 9.52 9.29
C GLN A 182 3.38 8.48 8.39
N GLU A 183 3.01 7.19 8.51
CA GLU A 183 3.54 6.12 7.66
C GLU A 183 3.09 6.33 6.21
N GLY A 184 1.79 6.48 5.99
CA GLY A 184 1.25 6.75 4.66
C GLY A 184 1.78 8.05 4.05
N LEU A 185 1.98 9.09 4.88
CA LEU A 185 2.55 10.35 4.44
C LEU A 185 4.00 10.19 3.96
N MET A 186 4.83 9.48 4.72
CA MET A 186 6.22 9.18 4.37
C MET A 186 6.31 8.48 3.00
N GLU A 187 5.53 7.42 2.81
CA GLU A 187 5.48 6.69 1.53
C GLU A 187 5.00 7.57 0.37
N SER A 188 3.93 8.32 0.59
CA SER A 188 3.34 9.19 -0.44
C SER A 188 4.26 10.33 -0.85
N LEU A 189 5.04 10.89 0.09
CA LEU A 189 6.06 11.90 -0.21
C LEU A 189 7.12 11.35 -1.16
N ALA A 190 7.64 10.15 -0.92
CA ALA A 190 8.61 9.51 -1.81
C ALA A 190 8.02 9.20 -3.19
N ASP A 191 6.77 8.75 -3.26
CA ASP A 191 6.06 8.49 -4.52
C ASP A 191 5.90 9.75 -5.38
N VAL A 192 5.49 10.86 -4.76
CA VAL A 192 5.35 12.15 -5.46
C VAL A 192 6.72 12.72 -5.83
N ALA A 193 7.73 12.58 -4.96
CA ALA A 193 9.10 12.97 -5.25
C ALA A 193 9.65 12.26 -6.50
N HIS A 194 9.42 10.94 -6.61
CA HIS A 194 9.81 10.18 -7.80
C HIS A 194 9.12 10.69 -9.07
N THR A 195 7.84 11.04 -8.98
CA THR A 195 7.09 11.61 -10.12
C THR A 195 7.65 12.99 -10.51
N GLN A 196 7.96 13.86 -9.53
CA GLN A 196 8.58 15.16 -9.76
C GLN A 196 9.98 15.01 -10.39
N ALA A 197 10.79 14.08 -9.91
CA ALA A 197 12.10 13.79 -10.50
C ALA A 197 11.98 13.33 -11.97
N THR A 198 10.99 12.49 -12.27
CA THR A 198 10.71 12.03 -13.63
C THR A 198 10.28 13.17 -14.56
N LEU A 199 9.57 14.17 -14.02
CA LEU A 199 9.20 15.41 -14.74
C LEU A 199 10.36 16.42 -14.85
N GLY A 200 11.52 16.13 -14.24
CA GLY A 200 12.69 17.01 -14.25
C GLY A 200 12.61 18.18 -13.25
N THR A 201 11.64 18.19 -12.36
CA THR A 201 11.46 19.21 -11.32
C THR A 201 12.26 18.81 -10.07
N PHE A 202 13.58 18.78 -10.21
CA PHE A 202 14.49 18.19 -9.21
C PHE A 202 14.44 18.88 -7.85
N ASP A 203 14.34 20.21 -7.78
CA ASP A 203 14.28 20.93 -6.50
C ASP A 203 13.06 20.50 -5.68
N ALA A 204 11.88 20.39 -6.32
CA ALA A 204 10.67 19.90 -5.66
C ALA A 204 10.79 18.43 -5.24
N ALA A 205 11.45 17.59 -6.05
CA ALA A 205 11.68 16.20 -5.73
C ALA A 205 12.65 16.05 -4.53
N ILE A 206 13.71 16.83 -4.46
CA ILE A 206 14.66 16.86 -3.33
C ILE A 206 13.94 17.24 -2.04
N ASP A 207 13.10 18.29 -2.07
CA ASP A 207 12.35 18.74 -0.90
C ASP A 207 11.41 17.62 -0.38
N LEU A 208 10.70 16.93 -1.28
CA LEU A 208 9.79 15.86 -0.91
C LEU A 208 10.52 14.61 -0.40
N TYR A 209 11.61 14.19 -1.05
CA TYR A 209 12.42 13.07 -0.55
C TYR A 209 13.05 13.39 0.81
N THR A 210 13.46 14.65 1.04
CA THR A 210 14.01 15.07 2.33
C THR A 210 12.94 14.99 3.43
N GLN A 211 11.72 15.44 3.18
CA GLN A 211 10.61 15.29 4.10
C GLN A 211 10.26 13.82 4.37
N SER A 212 10.26 12.97 3.33
CA SER A 212 10.06 11.53 3.48
C SER A 212 11.15 10.91 4.35
N LEU A 213 12.41 11.29 4.15
CA LEU A 213 13.56 10.82 4.94
C LEU A 213 13.48 11.26 6.41
N GLU A 214 13.05 12.49 6.67
CA GLU A 214 12.83 12.98 8.03
C GLU A 214 11.78 12.16 8.77
N LEU A 215 10.63 11.86 8.12
CA LEU A 215 9.60 11.00 8.69
C LEU A 215 10.09 9.57 8.89
N ALA A 216 10.80 9.00 7.90
CA ALA A 216 11.38 7.66 8.00
C ALA A 216 12.37 7.54 9.18
N ASN A 217 13.15 8.62 9.45
CA ASN A 217 14.03 8.66 10.62
C ASN A 217 13.24 8.73 11.94
N GLN A 218 12.16 9.51 12.01
CA GLN A 218 11.31 9.62 13.19
C GLN A 218 10.55 8.31 13.50
N LEU A 219 10.16 7.58 12.46
CA LEU A 219 9.46 6.30 12.55
C LEU A 219 10.41 5.11 12.71
N GLU A 220 11.73 5.35 12.64
CA GLU A 220 12.76 4.30 12.60
C GLU A 220 12.53 3.29 11.45
N ASP A 221 11.90 3.74 10.35
CA ASP A 221 11.62 2.92 9.18
C ASP A 221 12.81 2.90 8.22
N VAL A 222 13.55 1.80 8.27
CA VAL A 222 14.74 1.57 7.44
C VAL A 222 14.41 1.50 5.95
N SER A 223 13.24 0.96 5.61
CA SER A 223 12.80 0.85 4.21
C SER A 223 12.52 2.23 3.63
N GLY A 224 11.80 3.08 4.36
CA GLY A 224 11.54 4.46 3.98
C GLY A 224 12.83 5.28 3.86
N GLN A 225 13.76 5.14 4.81
CA GLN A 225 15.09 5.78 4.74
C GLN A 225 15.84 5.36 3.47
N PHE A 226 15.81 4.08 3.13
CA PHE A 226 16.45 3.58 1.91
C PHE A 226 15.83 4.18 0.65
N VAL A 227 14.50 4.16 0.52
CA VAL A 227 13.78 4.68 -0.66
C VAL A 227 14.09 6.16 -0.87
N ALA A 228 14.01 6.97 0.20
CA ALA A 228 14.27 8.41 0.10
C ALA A 228 15.73 8.71 -0.27
N ARG A 229 16.71 8.05 0.38
CA ARG A 229 18.14 8.23 0.06
C ARG A 229 18.48 7.76 -1.35
N TRP A 230 17.87 6.67 -1.81
CA TRP A 230 18.07 6.18 -3.16
C TRP A 230 17.60 7.21 -4.19
N GLY A 231 16.39 7.79 -3.98
CA GLY A 231 15.88 8.84 -4.86
C GLY A 231 16.74 10.11 -4.87
N LEU A 232 17.26 10.53 -3.71
CA LEU A 232 18.20 11.67 -3.62
C LEU A 232 19.53 11.37 -4.34
N ALA A 233 20.03 10.14 -4.25
CA ALA A 233 21.22 9.73 -4.98
C ALA A 233 20.98 9.73 -6.49
N ASP A 234 19.82 9.25 -6.97
CA ASP A 234 19.46 9.30 -8.39
C ASP A 234 19.47 10.74 -8.93
N ILE A 235 18.89 11.66 -8.18
CA ILE A 235 18.88 13.08 -8.58
C ILE A 235 20.29 13.66 -8.59
N GLY A 236 21.10 13.36 -7.57
CA GLY A 236 22.50 13.80 -7.52
C GLY A 236 23.30 13.34 -8.73
N GLU A 237 23.14 12.08 -9.15
CA GLU A 237 23.78 11.55 -10.36
C GLU A 237 23.32 12.27 -11.63
N ILE A 238 21.99 12.48 -11.78
CA ILE A 238 21.42 13.19 -12.95
C ILE A 238 21.95 14.63 -13.04
N GLN A 239 22.14 15.28 -11.90
CA GLN A 239 22.65 16.66 -11.83
C GLN A 239 24.19 16.74 -11.88
N GLY A 240 24.90 15.61 -11.84
CA GLY A 240 26.36 15.55 -11.81
C GLY A 240 26.97 15.86 -10.43
N ASP A 241 26.15 15.94 -9.39
CA ASP A 241 26.59 16.05 -7.99
C ASP A 241 26.87 14.64 -7.43
N TYR A 242 27.99 14.08 -7.89
CA TYR A 242 28.40 12.74 -7.53
C TYR A 242 28.77 12.61 -6.04
N GLN A 243 29.21 13.70 -5.39
CA GLN A 243 29.51 13.71 -3.96
C GLN A 243 28.27 13.49 -3.12
N THR A 244 27.20 14.23 -3.39
CA THR A 244 25.90 14.05 -2.72
C THR A 244 25.33 12.66 -3.00
N ALA A 245 25.40 12.18 -4.24
CA ALA A 245 24.94 10.82 -4.58
C ALA A 245 25.67 9.74 -3.78
N MET A 246 27.02 9.81 -3.71
CA MET A 246 27.86 8.88 -2.94
C MET A 246 27.55 8.94 -1.44
N LEU A 247 27.29 10.14 -0.89
CA LEU A 247 26.92 10.29 0.52
C LEU A 247 25.64 9.50 0.83
N HIS A 248 24.58 9.70 0.06
CA HIS A 248 23.32 9.01 0.27
C HIS A 248 23.44 7.48 0.09
N LEU A 249 24.19 7.03 -0.91
CA LEU A 249 24.44 5.59 -1.12
C LEU A 249 25.28 4.98 0.01
N SER A 250 26.28 5.72 0.54
CA SER A 250 27.07 5.29 1.68
C SER A 250 26.24 5.16 2.94
N ASP A 251 25.32 6.09 3.18
CA ASP A 251 24.36 6.01 4.29
C ASP A 251 23.45 4.78 4.18
N CYS A 252 22.95 4.47 2.96
CA CYS A 252 22.21 3.23 2.72
C CYS A 252 23.06 2.00 3.06
N LEU A 253 24.32 1.97 2.60
CA LEU A 253 25.24 0.86 2.89
C LEU A 253 25.48 0.69 4.39
N HIS A 254 25.72 1.79 5.11
CA HIS A 254 25.92 1.77 6.56
C HIS A 254 24.69 1.25 7.30
N ALA A 255 23.49 1.59 6.86
CA ALA A 255 22.25 1.07 7.45
C ALA A 255 22.17 -0.46 7.32
N PHE A 256 22.44 -1.04 6.14
CA PHE A 256 22.48 -2.50 5.97
C PHE A 256 23.51 -3.18 6.90
N ILE A 257 24.71 -2.60 7.02
CA ILE A 257 25.76 -3.14 7.89
C ILE A 257 25.33 -3.07 9.37
N ALA A 258 24.73 -1.96 9.80
CA ALA A 258 24.25 -1.77 11.17
C ALA A 258 23.20 -2.82 11.59
N PHE A 259 22.37 -3.27 10.64
CA PHE A 259 21.40 -4.36 10.84
C PHE A 259 21.99 -5.76 10.67
N GLY A 260 23.31 -5.89 10.47
CA GLY A 260 23.97 -7.18 10.25
C GLY A 260 23.61 -7.84 8.92
N LEU A 261 23.07 -7.07 7.97
CA LEU A 261 22.70 -7.54 6.64
C LEU A 261 23.90 -7.38 5.68
N PRO A 262 24.05 -8.28 4.68
CA PRO A 262 25.08 -8.13 3.66
C PRO A 262 24.79 -6.86 2.83
N ALA A 263 25.84 -6.10 2.55
CA ALA A 263 25.76 -4.92 1.70
C ALA A 263 25.26 -5.29 0.30
N PRO A 264 24.15 -4.71 -0.17
CA PRO A 264 23.62 -5.01 -1.50
C PRO A 264 24.65 -4.71 -2.60
N GLN A 265 24.82 -5.67 -3.52
CA GLN A 265 25.75 -5.54 -4.63
C GLN A 265 25.50 -4.28 -5.48
N PRO A 266 24.25 -3.91 -5.83
CA PRO A 266 23.96 -2.70 -6.62
C PRO A 266 24.48 -1.41 -5.99
N ILE A 267 24.42 -1.26 -4.65
CA ILE A 267 24.94 -0.07 -3.96
C ILE A 267 26.47 0.01 -4.12
N ARG A 268 27.17 -1.11 -3.92
CA ARG A 268 28.64 -1.14 -4.04
C ARG A 268 29.10 -0.84 -5.46
N GLU A 269 28.49 -1.47 -6.46
CA GLU A 269 28.83 -1.24 -7.87
C GLU A 269 28.60 0.22 -8.27
N ARG A 270 27.51 0.81 -7.77
CA ARG A 270 27.16 2.21 -8.04
C ARG A 270 28.16 3.16 -7.38
N LEU A 271 28.54 2.94 -6.10
CA LEU A 271 29.57 3.72 -5.42
C LEU A 271 30.92 3.63 -6.13
N GLU A 272 31.34 2.44 -6.57
CA GLU A 272 32.58 2.27 -7.33
C GLU A 272 32.55 3.01 -8.68
N ALA A 273 31.42 2.99 -9.37
CA ALA A 273 31.25 3.72 -10.63
C ALA A 273 31.35 5.24 -10.42
N LEU A 274 30.68 5.78 -9.41
CA LEU A 274 30.71 7.21 -9.09
C LEU A 274 32.09 7.69 -8.66
N THR A 275 32.81 6.88 -7.86
CA THR A 275 34.20 7.20 -7.46
C THR A 275 35.12 7.36 -8.67
N LYS A 276 34.94 6.54 -9.72
CA LYS A 276 35.71 6.66 -10.96
C LYS A 276 35.39 7.90 -11.77
N LEU A 277 34.14 8.39 -11.70
CA LEU A 277 33.73 9.61 -12.39
C LEU A 277 34.26 10.87 -11.68
N GLU A 278 34.38 10.85 -10.37
CA GLU A 278 34.89 11.99 -9.59
C GLU A 278 36.41 12.10 -9.59
N THR A 279 37.13 10.99 -9.76
CA THR A 279 38.59 10.97 -9.92
C THR A 279 38.93 10.75 -11.40
N PRO A 280 39.04 11.80 -12.22
CA PRO A 280 39.56 11.64 -13.57
C PRO A 280 40.96 11.03 -13.47
N SER A 281 41.20 9.92 -14.17
CA SER A 281 42.53 9.33 -14.25
C SER A 281 43.55 10.40 -14.65
N GLU A 282 44.56 10.62 -13.78
CA GLU A 282 45.77 11.40 -14.13
C GLU A 282 46.60 10.63 -15.19
N GLU A 283 45.98 10.22 -16.28
CA GLU A 283 46.64 9.59 -17.41
C GLU A 283 46.15 10.26 -18.72
N GLU A 284 46.71 11.47 -19.00
CA GLU A 284 47.02 11.93 -20.36
C GLU A 284 48.25 12.83 -20.33
#